data_7083802ce583cc3005977d50b54ad508
#
_entry.id   7083802ce583cc3005977d50b54ad508
#
_cell.length_a   1.000
_cell.length_b   1.000
_cell.length_c   1.000
_cell.angle_alpha   90.00
_cell.angle_beta   90.00
_cell.angle_gamma   90.00
#
_symmetry.space_group_name_H-M   'P 1'
#
loop_
_entity.id
_entity.type
_entity.pdbx_description
1 polymer ?
#
loop_
_entity_poly.entity_id
_entity_poly.type
_entity_poly.pdbx_seq_one_letter_code
_entity_poly.pdbx_strand_id
1 'polypeptide(L)'
;MRDGGFVVIDDGRITEVGQGNAPAGGTVIDLAGRVLMPGLIDAHVHLIATTADLGSIGEDPASLTTMRASKIAEGMLMRGFTTVRDAGGADWGLALAIEEELIQGPRLFYSGRVLSQTGGHGDSRPRIYDWSGCQCCLPSAQFTAIADGVDEVRKAARTELRRGASQIKIMGSGGVASPTDPVWNLQYSEEEIAAAVWEAESWRTYVMAHAYTPEAITRCIRLGVRSIEHGNLIDRSTLELMREKDAWLVPTLVTYDSLHRNGAEYGLPPVSVAKVKDVRSQGLEALAMAHEFGVNIGFGTDLLGGMHKDQSNEFAIRTQVLSAFDVLRAATSSNAELLNQKGILGVIVPGAFADLIAVDGNPLEDISCLVGQGESLSLIMKRGKIFKNALV
;
A
#
# COMPACT_ATOMS: atom_id res chain seq x y z
N MET A 1 -3.36 23.62 11.39
CA MET A 1 -2.26 24.28 10.65
C MET A 1 -1.59 25.31 11.56
N ARG A 2 -0.28 25.54 11.40
CA ARG A 2 0.47 26.61 12.10
C ARG A 2 1.09 27.52 11.05
N ASP A 3 0.78 28.80 11.10
CA ASP A 3 1.33 29.79 10.16
C ASP A 3 2.69 30.29 10.64
N GLY A 4 3.61 30.59 9.68
CA GLY A 4 4.95 31.12 10.00
C GLY A 4 5.80 30.16 10.82
N GLY A 5 5.68 28.86 10.56
CA GLY A 5 6.48 27.84 11.24
C GLY A 5 7.81 27.56 10.53
N PHE A 6 8.74 26.96 11.28
CA PHE A 6 9.98 26.40 10.75
C PHE A 6 10.20 24.98 11.23
N VAL A 7 10.98 24.21 10.48
CA VAL A 7 11.44 22.86 10.81
C VAL A 7 12.96 22.83 10.67
N VAL A 8 13.66 22.38 11.71
CA VAL A 8 15.10 22.14 11.66
C VAL A 8 15.33 20.67 11.42
N ILE A 9 16.23 20.37 10.47
CA ILE A 9 16.56 19.01 10.05
C ILE A 9 18.06 18.80 10.23
N ASP A 10 18.42 17.72 10.88
CA ASP A 10 19.81 17.26 11.02
C ASP A 10 19.86 15.74 10.87
N ASP A 11 20.84 15.24 10.13
CA ASP A 11 21.05 13.81 9.85
C ASP A 11 19.74 13.05 9.44
N GLY A 12 18.99 13.68 8.54
CA GLY A 12 17.76 13.09 7.99
C GLY A 12 16.56 13.05 8.95
N ARG A 13 16.67 13.67 10.13
CA ARG A 13 15.62 13.74 11.15
C ARG A 13 15.23 15.17 11.46
N ILE A 14 13.99 15.35 11.86
CA ILE A 14 13.49 16.60 12.42
C ILE A 14 14.03 16.72 13.85
N THR A 15 14.74 17.81 14.13
CA THR A 15 15.30 18.09 15.47
C THR A 15 14.50 19.15 16.22
N GLU A 16 13.89 20.10 15.49
CA GLU A 16 13.09 21.16 16.08
C GLU A 16 11.92 21.53 15.16
N VAL A 17 10.80 21.92 15.77
CA VAL A 17 9.63 22.50 15.10
C VAL A 17 9.21 23.72 15.90
N GLY A 18 9.20 24.89 15.26
CA GLY A 18 8.92 26.15 15.94
C GLY A 18 8.09 27.12 15.11
N GLN A 19 7.87 28.33 15.68
CA GLN A 19 7.20 29.46 15.03
C GLN A 19 8.10 30.68 15.04
N GLY A 20 7.97 31.55 14.05
CA GLY A 20 8.78 32.74 13.88
C GLY A 20 10.08 32.48 13.14
N ASN A 21 11.17 33.15 13.54
CA ASN A 21 12.46 33.02 12.84
C ASN A 21 13.13 31.69 13.15
N ALA A 22 13.57 31.02 12.12
CA ALA A 22 14.38 29.80 12.27
C ALA A 22 15.72 30.12 12.97
N PRO A 23 16.30 29.15 13.71
CA PRO A 23 17.63 29.32 14.32
C PRO A 23 18.68 29.66 13.26
N ALA A 24 19.69 30.44 13.69
CA ALA A 24 20.83 30.77 12.81
C ALA A 24 21.71 29.53 12.56
N GLY A 25 22.21 29.40 11.33
CA GLY A 25 23.06 28.29 10.90
C GLY A 25 22.34 27.33 9.95
N GLY A 26 23.11 26.65 9.11
CA GLY A 26 22.56 25.73 8.12
C GLY A 26 22.04 26.39 6.83
N THR A 27 21.54 25.55 5.93
CA THR A 27 20.92 25.99 4.65
C THR A 27 19.44 26.24 4.89
N VAL A 28 18.97 27.43 4.59
CA VAL A 28 17.56 27.81 4.70
C VAL A 28 16.86 27.51 3.36
N ILE A 29 15.74 26.82 3.44
CA ILE A 29 14.81 26.60 2.33
C ILE A 29 13.54 27.39 2.63
N ASP A 30 13.34 28.51 1.92
CA ASP A 30 12.12 29.30 2.01
C ASP A 30 11.01 28.66 1.20
N LEU A 31 9.91 28.32 1.84
CA LEU A 31 8.76 27.72 1.17
C LEU A 31 7.85 28.75 0.50
N ALA A 32 8.14 30.04 0.65
CA ALA A 32 7.41 31.14 0.01
C ALA A 32 5.88 31.06 0.21
N GLY A 33 5.44 30.77 1.45
CA GLY A 33 4.03 30.68 1.81
C GLY A 33 3.33 29.36 1.47
N ARG A 34 4.04 28.37 0.96
CA ARG A 34 3.49 27.03 0.69
C ARG A 34 3.24 26.23 1.95
N VAL A 35 2.35 25.26 1.85
CA VAL A 35 2.04 24.37 2.98
C VAL A 35 3.05 23.23 3.07
N LEU A 36 3.76 23.14 4.20
CA LEU A 36 4.61 22.00 4.52
C LEU A 36 3.79 20.93 5.22
N MET A 37 3.88 19.71 4.74
CA MET A 37 3.24 18.55 5.35
C MET A 37 4.17 17.32 5.36
N PRO A 38 3.87 16.30 6.18
CA PRO A 38 4.60 15.04 6.10
C PRO A 38 4.50 14.45 4.69
N GLY A 39 5.53 13.74 4.27
CA GLY A 39 5.47 12.92 3.07
C GLY A 39 4.32 11.90 3.15
N LEU A 40 3.69 11.66 2.02
CA LEU A 40 2.54 10.76 1.90
C LEU A 40 2.97 9.29 2.06
N ILE A 41 2.07 8.48 2.59
CA ILE A 41 2.26 7.03 2.77
C ILE A 41 1.13 6.30 2.04
N ASP A 42 1.48 5.39 1.14
CA ASP A 42 0.54 4.48 0.50
C ASP A 42 0.73 3.07 1.11
N ALA A 43 -0.30 2.57 1.78
CA ALA A 43 -0.22 1.31 2.51
C ALA A 43 -0.63 0.07 1.69
N HIS A 44 -0.85 0.22 0.39
CA HIS A 44 -1.13 -0.90 -0.50
C HIS A 44 -0.69 -0.62 -1.93
N VAL A 45 0.52 -1.02 -2.27
CA VAL A 45 1.06 -0.94 -3.63
C VAL A 45 1.65 -2.28 -4.07
N HIS A 46 1.97 -2.39 -5.35
CA HIS A 46 2.66 -3.52 -5.96
C HIS A 46 3.72 -3.01 -6.94
N LEU A 47 4.95 -2.81 -6.47
CA LEU A 47 6.01 -2.20 -7.28
C LEU A 47 6.41 -3.05 -8.49
N ILE A 48 6.35 -4.38 -8.36
CA ILE A 48 6.67 -5.28 -9.49
C ILE A 48 5.47 -5.60 -10.37
N ALA A 49 4.27 -5.13 -10.05
CA ALA A 49 3.10 -5.25 -10.93
C ALA A 49 3.22 -4.30 -12.13
N THR A 50 4.15 -4.61 -13.02
CA THR A 50 4.49 -3.83 -14.22
C THR A 50 3.47 -3.98 -15.35
N THR A 51 2.53 -4.89 -15.19
CA THR A 51 1.39 -5.17 -16.05
C THR A 51 0.14 -5.46 -15.20
N ALA A 52 -1.05 -5.29 -15.77
CA ALA A 52 -2.30 -5.67 -15.10
C ALA A 52 -2.56 -7.19 -15.14
N ASP A 53 -1.95 -7.90 -16.06
CA ASP A 53 -1.90 -9.36 -16.07
C ASP A 53 -0.77 -9.85 -15.16
N LEU A 54 -1.08 -10.08 -13.88
CA LEU A 54 -0.11 -10.51 -12.89
C LEU A 54 0.49 -11.89 -13.20
N GLY A 55 -0.23 -12.72 -13.95
CA GLY A 55 0.25 -14.04 -14.38
C GLY A 55 1.45 -13.96 -15.34
N SER A 56 1.51 -12.92 -16.17
CA SER A 56 2.58 -12.72 -17.14
C SER A 56 3.88 -12.14 -16.56
N ILE A 57 3.88 -11.63 -15.33
CA ILE A 57 5.08 -11.02 -14.71
C ILE A 57 6.26 -12.01 -14.67
N GLY A 58 5.97 -13.28 -14.44
CA GLY A 58 6.98 -14.33 -14.40
C GLY A 58 7.59 -14.68 -15.76
N GLU A 59 7.01 -14.22 -16.87
CA GLU A 59 7.50 -14.46 -18.24
C GLU A 59 8.56 -13.44 -18.66
N ASP A 60 8.60 -12.28 -18.02
CA ASP A 60 9.63 -11.26 -18.24
C ASP A 60 10.95 -11.63 -17.53
N PRO A 61 12.12 -11.30 -18.11
CA PRO A 61 13.39 -11.38 -17.40
C PRO A 61 13.34 -10.50 -16.14
N ALA A 62 13.87 -11.00 -14.99
CA ALA A 62 13.88 -10.24 -13.74
C ALA A 62 14.52 -8.85 -13.87
N SER A 63 15.56 -8.73 -14.69
CA SER A 63 16.20 -7.43 -14.97
C SER A 63 15.25 -6.43 -15.61
N LEU A 64 14.36 -6.86 -16.52
CA LEU A 64 13.37 -5.98 -17.14
C LEU A 64 12.28 -5.57 -16.13
N THR A 65 11.76 -6.53 -15.37
CA THR A 65 10.78 -6.28 -14.30
C THR A 65 11.34 -5.29 -13.28
N THR A 66 12.61 -5.47 -12.85
CA THR A 66 13.28 -4.55 -11.91
C THR A 66 13.42 -3.14 -12.49
N MET A 67 13.81 -3.00 -13.77
CA MET A 67 13.93 -1.69 -14.40
C MET A 67 12.58 -0.97 -14.54
N ARG A 68 11.51 -1.69 -14.85
CA ARG A 68 10.15 -1.14 -14.85
C ARG A 68 9.69 -0.76 -13.44
N ALA A 69 9.93 -1.62 -12.45
CA ALA A 69 9.63 -1.35 -11.04
C ALA A 69 10.34 -0.11 -10.51
N SER A 70 11.58 0.13 -10.94
CA SER A 70 12.32 1.36 -10.56
C SER A 70 11.63 2.62 -11.06
N LYS A 71 11.04 2.60 -12.26
CA LYS A 71 10.27 3.73 -12.79
C LYS A 71 8.93 3.93 -12.09
N ILE A 72 8.29 2.85 -11.67
CA ILE A 72 7.09 2.91 -10.83
C ILE A 72 7.43 3.55 -9.49
N ALA A 73 8.50 3.11 -8.84
CA ALA A 73 8.96 3.64 -7.56
C ALA A 73 9.32 5.14 -7.66
N GLU A 74 10.08 5.55 -8.69
CA GLU A 74 10.39 6.94 -8.95
C GLU A 74 9.12 7.78 -9.12
N GLY A 75 8.15 7.29 -9.91
CA GLY A 75 6.86 7.95 -10.10
C GLY A 75 6.07 8.13 -8.79
N MET A 76 6.04 7.12 -7.91
CA MET A 76 5.39 7.24 -6.60
C MET A 76 6.05 8.32 -5.74
N LEU A 77 7.39 8.36 -5.70
CA LEU A 77 8.12 9.40 -4.97
C LEU A 77 7.81 10.79 -5.55
N MET A 78 7.79 10.94 -6.87
CA MET A 78 7.47 12.22 -7.53
C MET A 78 6.03 12.68 -7.32
N ARG A 79 5.11 11.78 -6.96
CA ARG A 79 3.75 12.10 -6.49
C ARG A 79 3.67 12.42 -5.00
N GLY A 80 4.82 12.47 -4.28
CA GLY A 80 4.89 12.83 -2.87
C GLY A 80 4.75 11.65 -1.90
N PHE A 81 4.60 10.42 -2.39
CA PHE A 81 4.62 9.24 -1.54
C PHE A 81 6.05 8.89 -1.17
N THR A 82 6.47 9.34 0.01
CA THR A 82 7.84 9.11 0.52
C THR A 82 8.01 7.74 1.16
N THR A 83 6.90 7.08 1.47
CA THR A 83 6.84 5.72 2.03
C THR A 83 5.71 4.93 1.37
N VAL A 84 5.96 3.64 1.11
CA VAL A 84 4.94 2.71 0.62
C VAL A 84 5.02 1.37 1.33
N ARG A 85 3.87 0.69 1.47
CA ARG A 85 3.77 -0.72 1.87
C ARG A 85 3.40 -1.56 0.66
N ASP A 86 4.36 -2.32 0.16
CA ASP A 86 4.13 -3.27 -0.93
C ASP A 86 3.41 -4.51 -0.38
N ALA A 87 2.25 -4.77 -0.95
CA ALA A 87 1.34 -5.83 -0.55
C ALA A 87 1.62 -7.17 -1.27
N GLY A 88 2.66 -7.22 -2.06
CA GLY A 88 3.09 -8.43 -2.73
C GLY A 88 4.01 -8.20 -3.91
N GLY A 89 5.06 -9.01 -3.95
CA GLY A 89 5.99 -9.11 -5.07
C GLY A 89 7.32 -8.41 -4.86
N ALA A 90 7.36 -7.22 -4.26
CA ALA A 90 8.63 -6.56 -3.95
C ALA A 90 9.43 -7.35 -2.91
N ASP A 91 10.74 -7.32 -3.04
CA ASP A 91 11.67 -8.06 -2.20
C ASP A 91 12.71 -7.17 -1.53
N TRP A 92 13.58 -7.79 -0.71
CA TRP A 92 14.67 -7.12 -0.02
C TRP A 92 15.68 -6.46 -0.98
N GLY A 93 15.86 -7.00 -2.19
CA GLY A 93 16.78 -6.45 -3.18
C GLY A 93 16.31 -5.09 -3.70
N LEU A 94 15.00 -4.97 -4.00
CA LEU A 94 14.41 -3.70 -4.41
C LEU A 94 14.43 -2.68 -3.27
N ALA A 95 14.12 -3.12 -2.03
CA ALA A 95 14.18 -2.25 -0.85
C ALA A 95 15.60 -1.73 -0.61
N LEU A 96 16.59 -2.59 -0.70
CA LEU A 96 18.00 -2.24 -0.53
C LEU A 96 18.47 -1.28 -1.64
N ALA A 97 18.09 -1.53 -2.90
CA ALA A 97 18.44 -0.65 -4.01
C ALA A 97 17.91 0.79 -3.83
N ILE A 98 16.72 0.93 -3.22
CA ILE A 98 16.17 2.25 -2.86
C ILE A 98 16.92 2.85 -1.67
N GLU A 99 17.31 2.03 -0.68
CA GLU A 99 18.05 2.50 0.50
C GLU A 99 19.46 2.94 0.19
N GLU A 100 20.15 2.20 -0.66
CA GLU A 100 21.50 2.52 -1.19
C GLU A 100 21.46 3.59 -2.30
N GLU A 101 20.27 4.11 -2.64
CA GLU A 101 20.08 5.12 -3.67
C GLU A 101 20.54 4.73 -5.08
N LEU A 102 20.63 3.43 -5.37
CA LEU A 102 20.87 2.93 -6.72
C LEU A 102 19.70 3.27 -7.66
N ILE A 103 18.50 3.35 -7.09
CA ILE A 103 17.27 3.82 -7.76
C ILE A 103 16.53 4.81 -6.88
N GLN A 104 15.82 5.77 -7.50
CA GLN A 104 14.94 6.67 -6.77
C GLN A 104 13.62 5.97 -6.45
N GLY A 105 13.13 6.16 -5.22
CA GLY A 105 11.84 5.60 -4.80
C GLY A 105 11.50 5.93 -3.35
N PRO A 106 10.26 5.61 -2.92
CA PRO A 106 9.82 5.76 -1.54
C PRO A 106 10.54 4.75 -0.63
N ARG A 107 10.54 4.99 0.69
CA ARG A 107 10.88 3.99 1.69
C ARG A 107 9.93 2.79 1.51
N LEU A 108 10.48 1.60 1.37
CA LEU A 108 9.73 0.41 1.02
C LEU A 108 9.58 -0.54 2.22
N PHE A 109 8.33 -0.69 2.69
CA PHE A 109 7.90 -1.81 3.52
C PHE A 109 7.32 -2.87 2.59
N TYR A 110 7.75 -4.13 2.69
CA TYR A 110 7.33 -5.16 1.74
C TYR A 110 6.92 -6.45 2.43
N SER A 111 6.00 -7.19 1.81
CA SER A 111 5.59 -8.52 2.28
C SER A 111 6.41 -9.66 1.66
N GLY A 112 7.16 -9.37 0.60
CA GLY A 112 7.71 -10.41 -0.25
C GLY A 112 6.60 -11.04 -1.10
N ARG A 113 6.61 -12.36 -1.27
CA ARG A 113 5.58 -13.07 -2.00
C ARG A 113 4.29 -13.15 -1.19
N VAL A 114 3.17 -12.98 -1.88
CA VAL A 114 1.85 -13.22 -1.31
C VAL A 114 1.66 -14.71 -1.04
N LEU A 115 1.16 -15.09 0.12
CA LEU A 115 0.79 -16.47 0.42
C LEU A 115 -0.61 -16.75 -0.12
N SER A 116 -0.77 -17.78 -0.95
CA SER A 116 -2.05 -18.22 -1.50
C SER A 116 -2.12 -19.73 -1.53
N GLN A 117 -3.32 -20.27 -1.34
CA GLN A 117 -3.58 -21.69 -1.56
C GLN A 117 -3.61 -22.05 -3.05
N THR A 118 -3.51 -23.33 -3.39
CA THR A 118 -3.80 -23.85 -4.74
C THR A 118 -5.19 -23.44 -5.18
N GLY A 119 -5.29 -22.86 -6.39
CA GLY A 119 -6.55 -22.33 -6.94
C GLY A 119 -7.06 -21.07 -6.23
N GLY A 120 -6.28 -20.46 -5.35
CA GLY A 120 -6.60 -19.20 -4.68
C GLY A 120 -6.28 -17.98 -5.53
N HIS A 121 -6.58 -16.79 -4.99
CA HIS A 121 -6.46 -15.51 -5.71
C HIS A 121 -5.05 -15.19 -6.21
N GLY A 122 -4.02 -15.68 -5.52
CA GLY A 122 -2.64 -15.55 -5.96
C GLY A 122 -2.16 -16.66 -6.89
N ASP A 123 -2.97 -17.66 -7.21
CA ASP A 123 -2.61 -18.74 -8.11
C ASP A 123 -2.95 -18.37 -9.56
N SER A 124 -2.02 -17.71 -10.22
CA SER A 124 -2.18 -17.26 -11.61
C SER A 124 -1.87 -18.36 -12.64
N ARG A 125 -1.57 -19.59 -12.21
CA ARG A 125 -1.24 -20.69 -13.14
C ARG A 125 -2.39 -21.01 -14.08
N PRO A 126 -2.14 -21.15 -15.40
CA PRO A 126 -3.14 -21.66 -16.33
C PRO A 126 -3.67 -23.04 -15.89
N ARG A 127 -4.97 -23.29 -16.10
CA ARG A 127 -5.65 -24.53 -15.67
C ARG A 127 -5.02 -25.84 -16.16
N ILE A 128 -4.23 -25.77 -17.24
CA ILE A 128 -3.56 -26.94 -17.80
C ILE A 128 -2.27 -27.30 -17.05
N TYR A 129 -1.73 -26.38 -16.24
CA TYR A 129 -0.48 -26.61 -15.54
C TYR A 129 -0.72 -27.20 -14.16
N ASP A 130 -0.49 -28.49 -14.04
CA ASP A 130 -0.42 -29.22 -12.77
C ASP A 130 1.06 -29.29 -12.34
N TRP A 131 1.63 -28.12 -11.98
CA TRP A 131 3.08 -28.00 -11.82
C TRP A 131 3.50 -28.02 -10.36
N SER A 132 4.21 -29.07 -9.98
CA SER A 132 5.13 -29.11 -8.85
C SER A 132 6.56 -28.81 -9.33
N GLY A 133 6.79 -27.61 -9.88
CA GLY A 133 8.06 -27.29 -10.51
C GLY A 133 9.25 -27.31 -9.55
N CYS A 134 10.40 -27.75 -10.06
CA CYS A 134 11.68 -27.57 -9.39
C CYS A 134 11.89 -26.09 -9.06
N GLN A 135 12.29 -25.79 -7.82
CA GLN A 135 12.53 -24.39 -7.38
C GLN A 135 13.59 -23.66 -8.23
N CYS A 136 14.47 -24.38 -8.91
CA CYS A 136 15.48 -23.80 -9.81
C CYS A 136 14.90 -23.34 -11.16
N CYS A 137 13.67 -23.79 -11.50
CA CYS A 137 12.95 -23.40 -12.72
C CYS A 137 11.89 -22.33 -12.47
N LEU A 138 11.74 -21.88 -11.23
CA LEU A 138 10.79 -20.81 -10.90
C LEU A 138 11.27 -19.48 -11.47
N PRO A 139 10.37 -18.65 -12.02
CA PRO A 139 10.71 -17.30 -12.42
C PRO A 139 11.35 -16.53 -11.27
N SER A 140 12.35 -15.72 -11.56
CA SER A 140 13.06 -14.93 -10.56
C SER A 140 12.20 -13.79 -9.97
N ALA A 141 11.17 -13.36 -10.69
CA ALA A 141 10.17 -12.40 -10.22
C ALA A 141 8.88 -13.15 -9.87
N GLN A 142 8.78 -13.68 -8.65
CA GLN A 142 7.58 -14.37 -8.18
C GLN A 142 6.71 -13.45 -7.33
N PHE A 143 5.48 -13.26 -7.80
CA PHE A 143 4.48 -12.51 -7.06
C PHE A 143 3.91 -13.29 -5.87
N THR A 144 3.78 -14.61 -6.00
CA THR A 144 3.07 -15.47 -5.06
C THR A 144 3.88 -16.69 -4.62
N ALA A 145 3.66 -17.13 -3.39
CA ALA A 145 4.03 -18.43 -2.87
C ALA A 145 2.78 -19.27 -2.68
N ILE A 146 2.63 -20.34 -3.48
CA ILE A 146 1.55 -21.30 -3.27
C ILE A 146 1.96 -22.21 -2.12
N ALA A 147 1.10 -22.30 -1.11
CA ALA A 147 1.33 -23.06 0.11
C ALA A 147 0.00 -23.63 0.62
N ASP A 148 -0.10 -24.95 0.74
CA ASP A 148 -1.28 -25.67 1.19
C ASP A 148 -0.98 -26.43 2.49
N GLY A 149 -1.86 -26.30 3.45
CA GLY A 149 -1.69 -26.87 4.77
C GLY A 149 -0.80 -26.04 5.69
N VAL A 150 -0.95 -26.26 6.99
CA VAL A 150 -0.27 -25.51 8.06
C VAL A 150 1.24 -25.49 7.91
N ASP A 151 1.85 -26.62 7.54
CA ASP A 151 3.31 -26.73 7.45
C ASP A 151 3.91 -25.92 6.31
N GLU A 152 3.25 -25.92 5.13
CA GLU A 152 3.70 -25.14 3.98
C GLU A 152 3.46 -23.64 4.19
N VAL A 153 2.33 -23.25 4.78
CA VAL A 153 2.04 -21.85 5.13
C VAL A 153 3.08 -21.31 6.12
N ARG A 154 3.40 -22.09 7.18
CA ARG A 154 4.47 -21.72 8.12
C ARG A 154 5.82 -21.56 7.43
N LYS A 155 6.17 -22.52 6.57
CA LYS A 155 7.43 -22.46 5.82
C LYS A 155 7.49 -21.24 4.91
N ALA A 156 6.40 -20.92 4.21
CA ALA A 156 6.31 -19.75 3.34
C ALA A 156 6.44 -18.46 4.14
N ALA A 157 5.66 -18.29 5.22
CA ALA A 157 5.74 -17.13 6.12
C ALA A 157 7.14 -16.93 6.69
N ARG A 158 7.75 -17.98 7.25
CA ARG A 158 9.14 -17.94 7.75
C ARG A 158 10.14 -17.56 6.67
N THR A 159 9.91 -17.99 5.43
CA THR A 159 10.79 -17.68 4.31
C THR A 159 10.77 -16.19 4.00
N GLU A 160 9.60 -15.57 3.93
CA GLU A 160 9.50 -14.13 3.65
C GLU A 160 10.00 -13.29 4.85
N LEU A 161 9.66 -13.67 6.09
CA LEU A 161 10.19 -13.03 7.31
C LEU A 161 11.72 -13.10 7.38
N ARG A 162 12.33 -14.26 7.09
CA ARG A 162 13.78 -14.42 7.00
C ARG A 162 14.42 -13.51 5.94
N ARG A 163 13.67 -13.20 4.88
CA ARG A 163 14.11 -12.27 3.82
C ARG A 163 13.89 -10.81 4.19
N GLY A 164 13.38 -10.52 5.40
CA GLY A 164 13.20 -9.17 5.90
C GLY A 164 11.82 -8.56 5.62
N ALA A 165 10.81 -9.38 5.28
CA ALA A 165 9.45 -8.90 5.11
C ALA A 165 8.96 -8.15 6.36
N SER A 166 8.35 -6.98 6.14
CA SER A 166 7.83 -6.11 7.20
C SER A 166 6.47 -6.57 7.72
N GLN A 167 5.75 -7.32 6.91
CA GLN A 167 4.45 -7.93 7.19
C GLN A 167 4.27 -9.18 6.31
N ILE A 168 3.31 -10.04 6.66
CA ILE A 168 2.90 -11.17 5.81
C ILE A 168 1.62 -10.80 5.08
N LYS A 169 1.53 -11.08 3.79
CA LYS A 169 0.30 -10.96 2.99
C LYS A 169 -0.27 -12.33 2.68
N ILE A 170 -1.56 -12.51 2.96
CA ILE A 170 -2.33 -13.70 2.59
C ILE A 170 -3.52 -13.33 1.69
N MET A 171 -4.03 -14.32 0.96
CA MET A 171 -5.30 -14.25 0.26
C MET A 171 -6.37 -14.91 1.15
N GLY A 172 -7.32 -14.11 1.68
CA GLY A 172 -8.40 -14.58 2.57
C GLY A 172 -9.70 -14.89 1.80
N SER A 173 -9.83 -14.34 0.60
CA SER A 173 -10.95 -14.63 -0.31
C SER A 173 -10.52 -14.62 -1.76
N GLY A 174 -11.41 -15.02 -2.65
CA GLY A 174 -11.28 -14.76 -4.08
C GLY A 174 -11.33 -13.27 -4.41
N GLY A 175 -10.99 -12.91 -5.63
CA GLY A 175 -10.85 -11.52 -6.01
C GLY A 175 -11.18 -11.19 -7.46
N VAL A 176 -10.94 -9.94 -7.82
CA VAL A 176 -11.27 -9.36 -9.12
C VAL A 176 -10.21 -9.69 -10.16
N ALA A 177 -8.92 -9.54 -9.84
CA ALA A 177 -7.82 -9.66 -10.80
C ALA A 177 -7.64 -11.08 -11.34
N SER A 178 -7.89 -12.11 -10.52
CA SER A 178 -7.79 -13.51 -10.93
C SER A 178 -8.98 -13.95 -11.81
N PRO A 179 -8.76 -14.73 -12.88
CA PRO A 179 -9.83 -15.21 -13.74
C PRO A 179 -10.55 -16.46 -13.22
N THR A 180 -10.00 -17.14 -12.21
CA THR A 180 -10.40 -18.53 -11.84
C THR A 180 -11.20 -18.63 -10.56
N ASP A 181 -11.03 -17.71 -9.62
CA ASP A 181 -11.68 -17.73 -8.32
C ASP A 181 -12.79 -16.65 -8.21
N PRO A 182 -13.99 -17.00 -7.78
CA PRO A 182 -15.07 -16.03 -7.56
C PRO A 182 -14.80 -15.21 -6.30
N VAL A 183 -15.26 -13.94 -6.26
CA VAL A 183 -15.05 -12.99 -5.15
C VAL A 183 -15.50 -13.53 -3.78
N TRP A 184 -16.56 -14.35 -3.74
CA TRP A 184 -17.11 -14.95 -2.52
C TRP A 184 -16.36 -16.17 -2.02
N ASN A 185 -15.41 -16.72 -2.79
CA ASN A 185 -14.70 -17.93 -2.40
C ASN A 185 -13.82 -17.67 -1.17
N LEU A 186 -14.05 -18.39 -0.09
CA LEU A 186 -13.19 -18.39 1.09
C LEU A 186 -11.90 -19.13 0.79
N GLN A 187 -10.78 -18.53 1.16
CA GLN A 187 -9.46 -19.09 0.92
C GLN A 187 -8.70 -19.27 2.22
N TYR A 188 -7.84 -20.28 2.24
CA TYR A 188 -7.22 -20.83 3.42
C TYR A 188 -8.22 -21.36 4.45
N SER A 189 -7.87 -22.39 5.19
CA SER A 189 -8.58 -22.83 6.38
C SER A 189 -8.27 -21.93 7.58
N GLU A 190 -9.01 -22.08 8.65
CA GLU A 190 -8.76 -21.32 9.89
C GLU A 190 -7.38 -21.64 10.47
N GLU A 191 -6.97 -22.91 10.41
CA GLU A 191 -5.65 -23.37 10.89
C GLU A 191 -4.50 -22.77 10.07
N GLU A 192 -4.68 -22.62 8.77
CA GLU A 192 -3.68 -22.01 7.89
C GLU A 192 -3.54 -20.50 8.15
N ILE A 193 -4.66 -19.79 8.29
CA ILE A 193 -4.64 -18.36 8.64
C ILE A 193 -3.99 -18.16 10.02
N ALA A 194 -4.39 -18.96 11.02
CA ALA A 194 -3.81 -18.91 12.36
C ALA A 194 -2.31 -19.21 12.36
N ALA A 195 -1.87 -20.13 11.50
CA ALA A 195 -0.44 -20.42 11.33
C ALA A 195 0.35 -19.23 10.78
N ALA A 196 -0.18 -18.53 9.77
CA ALA A 196 0.44 -17.32 9.23
C ALA A 196 0.51 -16.20 10.29
N VAL A 197 -0.57 -16.00 11.05
CA VAL A 197 -0.64 -14.99 12.12
C VAL A 197 0.38 -15.32 13.21
N TRP A 198 0.46 -16.56 13.66
CA TRP A 198 1.42 -16.98 14.69
C TRP A 198 2.88 -16.69 14.27
N GLU A 199 3.23 -16.97 13.01
CA GLU A 199 4.59 -16.70 12.50
C GLU A 199 4.89 -15.20 12.45
N ALA A 200 3.91 -14.38 12.01
CA ALA A 200 4.07 -12.92 11.99
C ALA A 200 4.24 -12.34 13.41
N GLU A 201 3.40 -12.75 14.36
CA GLU A 201 3.48 -12.30 15.75
C GLU A 201 4.80 -12.68 16.43
N SER A 202 5.34 -13.87 16.12
CA SER A 202 6.64 -14.33 16.65
C SER A 202 7.79 -13.40 16.21
N TRP A 203 7.64 -12.68 15.12
CA TRP A 203 8.55 -11.65 14.60
C TRP A 203 8.12 -10.23 14.98
N ARG A 204 7.11 -10.07 15.85
CA ARG A 204 6.54 -8.77 16.26
C ARG A 204 6.05 -7.94 15.08
N THR A 205 5.53 -8.63 14.08
CA THR A 205 4.86 -8.02 12.93
C THR A 205 3.43 -8.55 12.79
N TYR A 206 2.80 -8.37 11.65
CA TYR A 206 1.39 -8.65 11.49
C TYR A 206 1.08 -9.28 10.13
N VAL A 207 -0.14 -9.81 10.01
CA VAL A 207 -0.70 -10.29 8.75
C VAL A 207 -1.66 -9.25 8.19
N MET A 208 -1.57 -9.02 6.88
CA MET A 208 -2.55 -8.32 6.06
C MET A 208 -3.24 -9.32 5.12
N ALA A 209 -4.55 -9.19 4.92
CA ALA A 209 -5.34 -10.11 4.11
C ALA A 209 -6.14 -9.40 3.03
N HIS A 210 -6.03 -9.89 1.79
CA HIS A 210 -7.00 -9.60 0.74
C HIS A 210 -8.33 -10.27 1.09
N ALA A 211 -9.40 -9.50 1.24
CA ALA A 211 -10.74 -10.01 1.51
C ALA A 211 -11.83 -9.01 1.13
N TYR A 212 -12.93 -9.51 0.54
CA TYR A 212 -14.05 -8.66 0.12
C TYR A 212 -15.30 -8.84 0.97
N THR A 213 -15.65 -10.09 1.31
CA THR A 213 -16.94 -10.43 1.89
C THR A 213 -16.92 -10.39 3.41
N PRO A 214 -18.07 -10.09 4.06
CA PRO A 214 -18.18 -10.10 5.52
C PRO A 214 -17.69 -11.41 6.15
N GLU A 215 -18.02 -12.54 5.52
CA GLU A 215 -17.61 -13.86 6.03
C GLU A 215 -16.08 -14.04 6.03
N ALA A 216 -15.42 -13.70 4.91
CA ALA A 216 -13.97 -13.80 4.79
C ALA A 216 -13.27 -12.84 5.77
N ILE A 217 -13.74 -11.59 5.87
CA ILE A 217 -13.19 -10.57 6.76
C ILE A 217 -13.34 -10.99 8.23
N THR A 218 -14.55 -11.40 8.62
CA THR A 218 -14.84 -11.85 9.98
C THR A 218 -13.92 -12.99 10.40
N ARG A 219 -13.71 -13.98 9.53
CA ARG A 219 -12.81 -15.09 9.78
C ARG A 219 -11.36 -14.64 9.97
N CYS A 220 -10.86 -13.81 9.06
CA CYS A 220 -9.51 -13.23 9.16
C CYS A 220 -9.30 -12.47 10.48
N ILE A 221 -10.24 -11.58 10.84
CA ILE A 221 -10.14 -10.74 12.05
C ILE A 221 -10.21 -11.59 13.33
N ARG A 222 -11.09 -12.61 13.39
CA ARG A 222 -11.17 -13.50 14.54
C ARG A 222 -9.87 -14.27 14.81
N LEU A 223 -9.12 -14.54 13.75
CA LEU A 223 -7.86 -15.29 13.82
C LEU A 223 -6.63 -14.39 13.99
N GLY A 224 -6.82 -13.06 14.15
CA GLY A 224 -5.74 -12.12 14.47
C GLY A 224 -5.11 -11.40 13.26
N VAL A 225 -5.70 -11.48 12.07
CA VAL A 225 -5.29 -10.64 10.95
C VAL A 225 -5.53 -9.17 11.31
N ARG A 226 -4.49 -8.34 11.19
CA ARG A 226 -4.55 -6.93 11.61
C ARG A 226 -5.12 -6.00 10.55
N SER A 227 -4.83 -6.26 9.28
CA SER A 227 -5.18 -5.35 8.17
C SER A 227 -5.98 -6.09 7.11
N ILE A 228 -7.16 -5.59 6.82
CA ILE A 228 -8.00 -6.05 5.72
C ILE A 228 -7.83 -5.09 4.55
N GLU A 229 -7.47 -5.66 3.41
CA GLU A 229 -7.30 -4.95 2.17
C GLU A 229 -8.59 -5.05 1.34
N HIS A 230 -9.00 -3.96 0.74
CA HIS A 230 -10.24 -3.79 -0.05
C HIS A 230 -11.50 -3.70 0.81
N GLY A 231 -12.08 -4.81 1.25
CA GLY A 231 -13.26 -4.82 2.13
C GLY A 231 -14.52 -4.21 1.52
N ASN A 232 -14.64 -4.13 0.19
CA ASN A 232 -15.70 -3.38 -0.50
C ASN A 232 -17.12 -3.87 -0.22
N LEU A 233 -17.30 -5.13 0.20
CA LEU A 233 -18.60 -5.74 0.46
C LEU A 233 -18.88 -5.90 1.96
N ILE A 234 -18.17 -5.16 2.80
CA ILE A 234 -18.24 -5.28 4.27
C ILE A 234 -19.64 -4.86 4.78
N ASP A 235 -20.11 -5.52 5.82
CA ASP A 235 -21.35 -5.20 6.51
C ASP A 235 -21.13 -4.57 7.89
N ARG A 236 -22.19 -4.07 8.51
CA ARG A 236 -22.16 -3.40 9.81
C ARG A 236 -21.62 -4.30 10.93
N SER A 237 -22.01 -5.57 10.95
CA SER A 237 -21.62 -6.52 11.99
C SER A 237 -20.11 -6.80 11.92
N THR A 238 -19.56 -6.85 10.72
CA THR A 238 -18.11 -7.03 10.50
C THR A 238 -17.34 -5.77 10.90
N LEU A 239 -17.88 -4.57 10.64
CA LEU A 239 -17.27 -3.31 11.09
C LEU A 239 -17.22 -3.19 12.62
N GLU A 240 -18.27 -3.64 13.32
CA GLU A 240 -18.28 -3.70 14.78
C GLU A 240 -17.17 -4.61 15.32
N LEU A 241 -16.99 -5.78 14.71
CA LEU A 241 -15.90 -6.69 15.05
C LEU A 241 -14.53 -6.09 14.76
N MET A 242 -14.36 -5.42 13.61
CA MET A 242 -13.10 -4.77 13.26
C MET A 242 -12.72 -3.69 14.28
N ARG A 243 -13.69 -2.88 14.71
CA ARG A 243 -13.49 -1.88 15.76
C ARG A 243 -13.12 -2.53 17.10
N GLU A 244 -13.86 -3.59 17.51
CA GLU A 244 -13.58 -4.32 18.75
C GLU A 244 -12.16 -4.89 18.80
N LYS A 245 -11.67 -5.38 17.66
CA LYS A 245 -10.35 -6.01 17.51
C LYS A 245 -9.24 -5.03 17.13
N ASP A 246 -9.51 -3.73 17.08
CA ASP A 246 -8.57 -2.69 16.65
C ASP A 246 -7.95 -2.98 15.26
N ALA A 247 -8.74 -3.58 14.39
CA ALA A 247 -8.32 -3.95 13.04
C ALA A 247 -8.38 -2.76 12.08
N TRP A 248 -7.64 -2.88 10.98
CA TRP A 248 -7.51 -1.84 9.96
C TRP A 248 -8.22 -2.23 8.67
N LEU A 249 -8.85 -1.24 8.03
CA LEU A 249 -9.35 -1.32 6.67
C LEU A 249 -8.50 -0.45 5.76
N VAL A 250 -7.99 -1.03 4.68
CA VAL A 250 -7.26 -0.30 3.63
C VAL A 250 -8.05 -0.44 2.32
N PRO A 251 -9.09 0.38 2.09
CA PRO A 251 -9.84 0.38 0.85
C PRO A 251 -8.96 0.95 -0.26
N THR A 252 -8.99 0.33 -1.42
CA THR A 252 -8.17 0.67 -2.58
C THR A 252 -9.09 1.08 -3.73
N LEU A 253 -9.80 2.19 -3.54
CA LEU A 253 -10.93 2.56 -4.40
C LEU A 253 -10.51 2.92 -5.82
N VAL A 254 -9.34 3.57 -5.96
CA VAL A 254 -8.83 4.01 -7.26
C VAL A 254 -8.52 2.86 -8.20
N THR A 255 -8.12 1.68 -7.66
CA THR A 255 -7.85 0.53 -8.55
C THR A 255 -9.10 0.08 -9.28
N TYR A 256 -10.26 0.02 -8.60
CA TYR A 256 -11.53 -0.36 -9.24
C TYR A 256 -12.00 0.68 -10.23
N ASP A 257 -11.80 1.96 -9.94
CA ASP A 257 -12.11 3.05 -10.87
C ASP A 257 -11.23 2.98 -12.12
N SER A 258 -9.93 2.79 -11.95
CA SER A 258 -8.95 2.66 -13.03
C SER A 258 -9.17 1.38 -13.87
N LEU A 259 -9.43 0.23 -13.22
CA LEU A 259 -9.76 -1.03 -13.88
C LEU A 259 -11.06 -0.94 -14.68
N HIS A 260 -12.06 -0.22 -14.15
CA HIS A 260 -13.32 0.01 -14.86
C HIS A 260 -13.13 0.86 -16.12
N ARG A 261 -12.30 1.90 -16.04
CA ARG A 261 -12.04 2.81 -17.17
C ARG A 261 -11.13 2.19 -18.24
N ASN A 262 -10.07 1.52 -17.80
CA ASN A 262 -8.96 1.17 -18.68
C ASN A 262 -8.52 -0.30 -18.58
N GLY A 263 -9.15 -1.14 -17.74
CA GLY A 263 -8.68 -2.49 -17.45
C GLY A 263 -8.53 -3.37 -18.71
N ALA A 264 -9.46 -3.26 -19.64
CA ALA A 264 -9.38 -4.00 -20.91
C ALA A 264 -8.18 -3.56 -21.77
N GLU A 265 -7.86 -2.26 -21.80
CA GLU A 265 -6.69 -1.71 -22.51
C GLU A 265 -5.38 -2.22 -21.91
N TYR A 266 -5.33 -2.40 -20.58
CA TYR A 266 -4.15 -2.88 -19.86
C TYR A 266 -4.09 -4.41 -19.72
N GLY A 267 -4.95 -5.14 -20.44
CA GLY A 267 -4.86 -6.60 -20.54
C GLY A 267 -5.65 -7.38 -19.47
N LEU A 268 -6.54 -6.70 -18.70
CA LEU A 268 -7.39 -7.43 -17.74
C LEU A 268 -8.34 -8.40 -18.46
N PRO A 269 -8.41 -9.67 -18.04
CA PRO A 269 -9.32 -10.64 -18.64
C PRO A 269 -10.80 -10.20 -18.60
N PRO A 270 -11.62 -10.50 -19.62
CA PRO A 270 -13.04 -10.07 -19.66
C PRO A 270 -13.86 -10.50 -18.43
N VAL A 271 -13.59 -11.68 -17.88
CA VAL A 271 -14.25 -12.17 -16.65
C VAL A 271 -13.91 -11.28 -15.44
N SER A 272 -12.68 -10.77 -15.36
CA SER A 272 -12.24 -9.86 -14.31
C SER A 272 -12.88 -8.49 -14.48
N VAL A 273 -13.00 -7.96 -15.69
CA VAL A 273 -13.70 -6.71 -15.99
C VAL A 273 -15.16 -6.75 -15.49
N ALA A 274 -15.84 -7.90 -15.66
CA ALA A 274 -17.20 -8.05 -15.15
C ALA A 274 -17.28 -7.97 -13.62
N LYS A 275 -16.35 -8.59 -12.90
CA LYS A 275 -16.28 -8.56 -11.42
C LYS A 275 -16.03 -7.15 -10.85
N VAL A 276 -15.28 -6.29 -11.59
CA VAL A 276 -14.97 -4.91 -11.15
C VAL A 276 -16.23 -4.12 -10.85
N LYS A 277 -17.26 -4.26 -11.70
CA LYS A 277 -18.50 -3.48 -11.58
C LYS A 277 -19.21 -3.71 -10.23
N ASP A 278 -19.26 -4.95 -9.78
CA ASP A 278 -19.98 -5.34 -8.56
C ASP A 278 -19.25 -4.84 -7.31
N VAL A 279 -17.93 -4.91 -7.32
CA VAL A 279 -17.08 -4.49 -6.19
C VAL A 279 -16.98 -2.96 -6.12
N ARG A 280 -16.79 -2.28 -7.26
CA ARG A 280 -16.62 -0.82 -7.33
C ARG A 280 -17.83 -0.06 -6.76
N SER A 281 -19.04 -0.50 -7.08
CA SER A 281 -20.27 0.21 -6.70
C SER A 281 -20.48 0.33 -5.20
N GLN A 282 -19.91 -0.58 -4.39
CA GLN A 282 -20.09 -0.63 -2.94
C GLN A 282 -18.90 -0.05 -2.15
N GLY A 283 -17.78 0.21 -2.81
CA GLY A 283 -16.54 0.62 -2.13
C GLY A 283 -16.63 1.95 -1.39
N LEU A 284 -17.31 2.96 -1.95
CA LEU A 284 -17.52 4.26 -1.28
C LEU A 284 -18.44 4.14 -0.07
N GLU A 285 -19.50 3.34 -0.17
CA GLU A 285 -20.41 3.09 0.96
C GLU A 285 -19.69 2.34 2.07
N ALA A 286 -18.89 1.34 1.74
CA ALA A 286 -18.05 0.61 2.68
C ALA A 286 -17.10 1.55 3.44
N LEU A 287 -16.44 2.48 2.73
CA LEU A 287 -15.56 3.48 3.32
C LEU A 287 -16.33 4.43 4.27
N ALA A 288 -17.50 4.93 3.85
CA ALA A 288 -18.35 5.80 4.67
C ALA A 288 -18.79 5.09 5.96
N MET A 289 -19.28 3.86 5.85
CA MET A 289 -19.67 3.04 7.01
C MET A 289 -18.47 2.78 7.94
N ALA A 290 -17.32 2.41 7.41
CA ALA A 290 -16.12 2.17 8.23
C ALA A 290 -15.71 3.42 9.04
N HIS A 291 -15.82 4.60 8.45
CA HIS A 291 -15.58 5.87 9.14
C HIS A 291 -16.62 6.13 10.24
N GLU A 292 -17.92 5.94 9.95
CA GLU A 292 -19.01 6.10 10.91
C GLU A 292 -18.84 5.19 12.14
N PHE A 293 -18.42 3.93 11.91
CA PHE A 293 -18.18 2.95 12.96
C PHE A 293 -16.88 3.16 13.73
N GLY A 294 -16.02 4.08 13.31
CA GLY A 294 -14.74 4.38 13.94
C GLY A 294 -13.70 3.28 13.76
N VAL A 295 -13.76 2.54 12.66
CA VAL A 295 -12.73 1.57 12.26
C VAL A 295 -11.46 2.32 11.86
N ASN A 296 -10.30 1.77 12.15
CA ASN A 296 -9.02 2.33 11.70
C ASN A 296 -8.93 2.22 10.17
N ILE A 297 -8.75 3.36 9.50
CA ILE A 297 -8.70 3.44 8.04
C ILE A 297 -7.30 3.84 7.59
N GLY A 298 -6.69 3.01 6.73
CA GLY A 298 -5.47 3.32 6.00
C GLY A 298 -5.76 3.85 4.59
N PHE A 299 -4.77 4.52 3.99
CA PHE A 299 -4.79 4.94 2.59
C PHE A 299 -3.98 3.95 1.76
N GLY A 300 -4.57 3.37 0.72
CA GLY A 300 -3.92 2.44 -0.20
C GLY A 300 -4.52 2.54 -1.59
N THR A 301 -3.77 2.17 -2.63
CA THR A 301 -4.18 2.36 -4.03
C THR A 301 -4.28 1.10 -4.86
N ASP A 302 -3.44 0.10 -4.67
CA ASP A 302 -3.47 -1.22 -5.34
C ASP A 302 -3.47 -1.14 -6.88
N LEU A 303 -2.67 -0.25 -7.45
CA LEU A 303 -2.61 -0.02 -8.88
C LEU A 303 -1.63 -0.98 -9.57
N LEU A 304 -1.96 -1.35 -10.82
CA LEU A 304 -1.24 -2.34 -11.62
C LEU A 304 -0.88 -1.75 -12.99
N GLY A 305 0.28 -2.10 -13.53
CA GLY A 305 0.69 -1.73 -14.88
C GLY A 305 0.63 -0.23 -15.16
N GLY A 306 0.08 0.13 -16.31
CA GLY A 306 -0.09 1.53 -16.71
C GLY A 306 -0.99 2.37 -15.80
N MET A 307 -1.74 1.74 -14.88
CA MET A 307 -2.62 2.43 -13.93
C MET A 307 -1.88 3.10 -12.78
N HIS A 308 -0.61 2.77 -12.50
CA HIS A 308 0.17 3.42 -11.43
C HIS A 308 0.18 4.95 -11.51
N LYS A 309 -0.03 5.52 -12.69
CA LYS A 309 -0.17 6.98 -12.90
C LYS A 309 -1.42 7.57 -12.24
N ASP A 310 -2.41 6.75 -11.87
CA ASP A 310 -3.68 7.20 -11.28
C ASP A 310 -3.62 7.31 -9.73
N GLN A 311 -2.45 7.07 -9.11
CA GLN A 311 -2.28 6.95 -7.65
C GLN A 311 -2.92 8.09 -6.83
N SER A 312 -2.71 9.33 -7.24
CA SER A 312 -3.25 10.50 -6.51
C SER A 312 -4.77 10.68 -6.68
N ASN A 313 -5.41 9.97 -7.62
CA ASN A 313 -6.87 10.05 -7.78
C ASN A 313 -7.63 9.45 -6.58
N GLU A 314 -6.99 8.60 -5.77
CA GLU A 314 -7.55 8.08 -4.53
C GLU A 314 -7.98 9.21 -3.57
N PHE A 315 -7.26 10.35 -3.55
CA PHE A 315 -7.65 11.54 -2.76
C PHE A 315 -9.03 12.05 -3.15
N ALA A 316 -9.27 12.25 -4.46
CA ALA A 316 -10.55 12.74 -4.97
C ALA A 316 -11.70 11.76 -4.75
N ILE A 317 -11.43 10.46 -4.84
CA ILE A 317 -12.44 9.43 -4.62
C ILE A 317 -12.88 9.43 -3.16
N ARG A 318 -11.95 9.44 -2.21
CA ARG A 318 -12.23 9.39 -0.77
C ARG A 318 -12.96 10.63 -0.25
N THR A 319 -12.66 11.82 -0.80
CA THR A 319 -13.34 13.06 -0.37
C THR A 319 -14.78 13.17 -0.79
N GLN A 320 -15.31 12.22 -1.56
CA GLN A 320 -16.77 12.11 -1.78
C GLN A 320 -17.53 11.71 -0.50
N VAL A 321 -16.84 11.09 0.48
CA VAL A 321 -17.46 10.58 1.72
C VAL A 321 -16.70 10.93 2.99
N LEU A 322 -15.44 11.38 2.90
CA LEU A 322 -14.59 11.76 4.03
C LEU A 322 -14.17 13.22 3.95
N SER A 323 -13.86 13.84 5.09
CA SER A 323 -13.22 15.16 5.12
C SER A 323 -11.80 15.11 4.55
N ALA A 324 -11.31 16.23 4.01
CA ALA A 324 -9.92 16.36 3.57
C ALA A 324 -8.94 16.01 4.72
N PHE A 325 -9.26 16.41 5.95
CA PHE A 325 -8.45 16.09 7.14
C PHE A 325 -8.34 14.58 7.37
N ASP A 326 -9.47 13.83 7.29
CA ASP A 326 -9.46 12.38 7.51
C ASP A 326 -8.70 11.65 6.41
N VAL A 327 -8.82 12.09 5.16
CA VAL A 327 -8.07 11.53 4.03
C VAL A 327 -6.58 11.78 4.18
N LEU A 328 -6.16 13.00 4.54
CA LEU A 328 -4.75 13.33 4.78
C LEU A 328 -4.18 12.57 5.98
N ARG A 329 -4.95 12.43 7.05
CA ARG A 329 -4.58 11.64 8.21
C ARG A 329 -4.36 10.17 7.83
N ALA A 330 -5.25 9.59 7.03
CA ALA A 330 -5.10 8.23 6.53
C ALA A 330 -3.82 8.06 5.69
N ALA A 331 -3.50 9.02 4.81
CA ALA A 331 -2.31 9.01 3.96
C ALA A 331 -1.01 9.43 4.68
N THR A 332 -1.04 9.69 5.98
CA THR A 332 0.12 10.11 6.77
C THR A 332 0.20 9.36 8.10
N SER A 333 -0.28 9.96 9.19
CA SER A 333 -0.09 9.44 10.56
C SER A 333 -0.82 8.12 10.82
N SER A 334 -2.00 7.88 10.24
CA SER A 334 -2.70 6.60 10.38
C SER A 334 -1.94 5.47 9.68
N ASN A 335 -1.49 5.68 8.45
CA ASN A 335 -0.65 4.70 7.76
C ASN A 335 0.67 4.45 8.49
N ALA A 336 1.29 5.49 9.08
CA ALA A 336 2.48 5.30 9.90
C ALA A 336 2.21 4.38 11.11
N GLU A 337 1.04 4.53 11.76
CA GLU A 337 0.63 3.65 12.85
C GLU A 337 0.37 2.21 12.36
N LEU A 338 -0.30 2.04 11.24
CA LEU A 338 -0.49 0.73 10.59
C LEU A 338 0.84 0.02 10.31
N LEU A 339 1.85 0.78 9.87
CA LEU A 339 3.20 0.27 9.57
C LEU A 339 4.10 0.08 10.80
N ASN A 340 3.59 0.21 12.02
CA ASN A 340 4.37 0.21 13.27
C ASN A 340 5.45 1.34 13.33
N GLN A 341 5.17 2.48 12.68
CA GLN A 341 6.06 3.65 12.60
C GLN A 341 5.45 4.92 13.22
N LYS A 342 4.54 4.75 14.17
CA LYS A 342 3.88 5.86 14.87
C LYS A 342 4.90 6.84 15.48
N GLY A 343 4.76 8.13 15.17
CA GLY A 343 5.67 9.17 15.65
C GLY A 343 7.03 9.23 14.93
N ILE A 344 7.32 8.29 14.03
CA ILE A 344 8.56 8.22 13.25
C ILE A 344 8.32 8.65 11.80
N LEU A 345 7.18 8.27 11.21
CA LEU A 345 6.75 8.64 9.86
C LEU A 345 5.40 9.36 9.91
N GLY A 346 5.06 10.07 8.84
CA GLY A 346 3.75 10.69 8.65
C GLY A 346 3.42 11.85 9.60
N VAL A 347 4.41 12.41 10.27
CA VAL A 347 4.28 13.52 11.24
C VAL A 347 5.45 14.48 11.15
N ILE A 348 5.23 15.76 11.55
CA ILE A 348 6.28 16.77 11.67
C ILE A 348 6.48 17.05 13.16
N VAL A 349 7.34 16.24 13.80
CA VAL A 349 7.69 16.36 15.21
C VAL A 349 9.18 16.05 15.41
N PRO A 350 9.83 16.57 16.45
CA PRO A 350 11.20 16.19 16.77
C PRO A 350 11.36 14.67 16.92
N GLY A 351 12.42 14.13 16.32
CA GLY A 351 12.72 12.69 16.27
C GLY A 351 12.17 11.95 15.06
N ALA A 352 11.14 12.48 14.38
CA ALA A 352 10.61 11.89 13.14
C ALA A 352 11.62 12.00 11.98
N PHE A 353 11.53 11.11 10.98
CA PHE A 353 12.27 11.30 9.75
C PHE A 353 11.81 12.58 9.02
N ALA A 354 12.75 13.26 8.40
CA ALA A 354 12.48 14.42 7.55
C ALA A 354 12.00 13.96 6.17
N ASP A 355 10.85 13.28 6.17
CA ASP A 355 10.10 12.91 4.99
C ASP A 355 8.99 13.95 4.84
N LEU A 356 9.19 14.93 3.95
CA LEU A 356 8.41 16.16 3.86
C LEU A 356 8.04 16.48 2.42
N ILE A 357 6.86 17.10 2.23
CA ILE A 357 6.46 17.70 0.96
C ILE A 357 6.00 19.15 1.17
N ALA A 358 6.32 20.04 0.23
CA ALA A 358 5.73 21.37 0.16
C ALA A 358 4.71 21.41 -0.98
N VAL A 359 3.50 21.85 -0.66
CA VAL A 359 2.35 21.85 -1.55
C VAL A 359 1.98 23.27 -1.92
N ASP A 360 1.77 23.53 -3.22
CA ASP A 360 1.19 24.77 -3.73
C ASP A 360 -0.33 24.72 -3.49
N GLY A 361 -0.82 25.50 -2.54
CA GLY A 361 -2.20 25.45 -2.04
C GLY A 361 -2.31 24.83 -0.66
N ASN A 362 -3.53 24.78 -0.14
CA ASN A 362 -3.85 24.22 1.18
C ASN A 362 -4.70 22.94 1.02
N PRO A 363 -4.13 21.73 1.17
CA PRO A 363 -4.86 20.48 0.96
C PRO A 363 -5.95 20.22 2.00
N LEU A 364 -6.01 20.97 3.12
CA LEU A 364 -7.14 20.91 4.05
C LEU A 364 -8.35 21.70 3.55
N GLU A 365 -8.14 22.72 2.72
CA GLU A 365 -9.19 23.53 2.12
C GLU A 365 -9.62 22.97 0.75
N ASP A 366 -8.63 22.58 -0.05
CA ASP A 366 -8.84 21.99 -1.37
C ASP A 366 -7.84 20.86 -1.63
N ILE A 367 -8.31 19.62 -1.45
CA ILE A 367 -7.47 18.42 -1.66
C ILE A 367 -7.12 18.21 -3.14
N SER A 368 -7.79 18.90 -4.06
CA SER A 368 -7.51 18.75 -5.50
C SER A 368 -6.07 19.13 -5.86
N CYS A 369 -5.39 19.95 -5.05
CA CYS A 369 -3.97 20.24 -5.18
C CYS A 369 -3.05 19.00 -5.07
N LEU A 370 -3.54 17.88 -4.49
CA LEU A 370 -2.82 16.62 -4.45
C LEU A 370 -3.19 15.66 -5.60
N VAL A 371 -4.27 15.93 -6.35
CA VAL A 371 -4.78 15.04 -7.40
C VAL A 371 -3.93 15.11 -8.68
N GLY A 372 -3.24 16.22 -8.92
CA GLY A 372 -2.40 16.48 -10.11
C GLY A 372 -1.11 15.67 -10.22
N GLN A 373 -1.07 14.45 -9.65
CA GLN A 373 0.06 13.51 -9.77
C GLN A 373 1.42 14.12 -9.41
N GLY A 374 1.46 15.03 -8.42
CA GLY A 374 2.65 15.70 -7.93
C GLY A 374 2.99 17.02 -8.62
N GLU A 375 2.16 17.52 -9.53
CA GLU A 375 2.39 18.82 -10.20
C GLU A 375 2.44 19.97 -9.20
N SER A 376 1.55 19.99 -8.21
CA SER A 376 1.50 21.01 -7.15
C SER A 376 2.51 20.81 -6.02
N LEU A 377 3.42 19.84 -6.12
CA LEU A 377 4.47 19.63 -5.13
C LEU A 377 5.72 20.39 -5.51
N SER A 378 6.02 21.47 -4.78
CA SER A 378 7.22 22.30 -5.03
C SER A 378 8.47 21.74 -4.38
N LEU A 379 8.32 20.94 -3.31
CA LEU A 379 9.42 20.23 -2.64
C LEU A 379 9.02 18.81 -2.33
N ILE A 380 9.93 17.87 -2.56
CA ILE A 380 9.82 16.49 -2.07
C ILE A 380 11.14 16.14 -1.40
N MET A 381 11.08 15.79 -0.13
CA MET A 381 12.20 15.43 0.71
C MET A 381 11.96 14.07 1.37
N LYS A 382 12.98 13.20 1.36
CA LYS A 382 12.97 11.91 2.06
C LYS A 382 14.28 11.76 2.84
N ARG A 383 14.19 11.51 4.14
CA ARG A 383 15.35 11.48 5.07
C ARG A 383 16.24 12.73 4.95
N GLY A 384 15.63 13.92 4.83
CA GLY A 384 16.37 15.18 4.69
C GLY A 384 16.98 15.40 3.29
N LYS A 385 17.01 14.40 2.41
CA LYS A 385 17.48 14.54 1.03
C LYS A 385 16.36 15.04 0.11
N ILE A 386 16.67 16.03 -0.68
CA ILE A 386 15.75 16.63 -1.65
C ILE A 386 15.74 15.83 -2.94
N PHE A 387 14.57 15.40 -3.39
CA PHE A 387 14.33 14.70 -4.65
C PHE A 387 13.65 15.58 -5.71
N LYS A 388 12.88 16.58 -5.26
CA LYS A 388 12.29 17.63 -6.12
C LYS A 388 12.44 18.96 -5.40
N ASN A 389 12.87 20.00 -6.12
CA ASN A 389 12.88 21.38 -5.66
C ASN A 389 12.49 22.29 -6.83
N ALA A 390 11.31 22.85 -6.76
CA ALA A 390 10.73 23.82 -7.69
C ALA A 390 10.31 25.10 -6.96
N LEU A 391 11.01 25.44 -5.87
CA LEU A 391 10.73 26.62 -5.03
C LEU A 391 11.30 27.93 -5.59
N VAL A 392 11.56 28.01 -6.87
CA VAL A 392 12.16 29.20 -7.51
C VAL A 392 11.12 30.26 -7.81
#